data_bdb6d2c11607f3c23b9cf21e418c4fa3
#
_entry.id   bdb6d2c11607f3c23b9cf21e418c4fa3
#
_cell.length_a   1.000
_cell.length_b   1.000
_cell.length_c   1.000
_cell.angle_alpha   90.00
_cell.angle_beta   90.00
_cell.angle_gamma   90.00
#
_symmetry.space_group_name_H-M   'P 1'
#
loop_
_entity.id
_entity.type
_entity.pdbx_description
1 polymer ?
#
loop_
_entity_poly.entity_id
_entity_poly.type
_entity_poly.pdbx_seq_one_letter_code
_entity_poly.pdbx_strand_id
1 'polypeptide(L)'
;MKRNGLLSISVVLAVMLVLGIGGVITGIKDKAELAKGVDDFNYLANSEFYEGKFVEGNVFEIYGEFAYTESYSETLGVKHNSKVTSHYYLIPITGSFEASTLKLIPVEIRTTANITNAELLMQQTFDFQDYGTEPDVWNEFTLFGKVSVLDGEVEEYLYSWLTNDGADGTKENYKNLICPYIITEYAADAPAKTLNFSLTIALIGALGLGVIVFIFVRSRRNIPSQTVQENVYQPVNSPEADKTDTSGLGIGIGDDDKK
;
A
#
# COMPACT_ATOMS: atom_id res chain seq x y z
N MET A 1 -8.44 22.25 24.81
CA MET A 1 -8.01 20.97 24.24
C MET A 1 -6.69 20.59 24.88
N LYS A 2 -6.54 19.36 25.44
CA LYS A 2 -5.27 18.92 26.09
C LYS A 2 -4.18 18.82 25.01
N ARG A 3 -2.97 19.29 25.31
CA ARG A 3 -1.79 19.35 24.42
C ARG A 3 -1.51 18.04 23.67
N ASN A 4 -1.78 16.90 24.30
CA ASN A 4 -1.62 15.57 23.72
C ASN A 4 -2.61 15.28 22.56
N GLY A 5 -3.85 15.78 22.62
CA GLY A 5 -4.82 15.60 21.55
C GLY A 5 -4.47 16.38 20.26
N LEU A 6 -3.91 17.58 20.40
CA LEU A 6 -3.44 18.38 19.27
C LEU A 6 -2.25 17.70 18.56
N LEU A 7 -1.35 17.10 19.33
CA LEU A 7 -0.17 16.41 18.80
C LEU A 7 -0.58 15.15 18.01
N SER A 8 -1.52 14.36 18.53
CA SER A 8 -2.03 13.18 17.83
C SER A 8 -2.72 13.54 16.50
N ILE A 9 -3.53 14.59 16.49
CA ILE A 9 -4.19 15.07 15.26
C ILE A 9 -3.15 15.57 14.24
N SER A 10 -2.10 16.26 14.68
CA SER A 10 -1.03 16.74 13.80
C SER A 10 -0.30 15.58 13.12
N VAL A 11 -0.04 14.49 13.83
CA VAL A 11 0.61 13.29 13.27
C VAL A 11 -0.29 12.65 12.20
N VAL A 12 -1.58 12.48 12.46
CA VAL A 12 -2.52 11.91 11.48
C VAL A 12 -2.57 12.77 10.21
N LEU A 13 -2.67 14.10 10.36
CA LEU A 13 -2.70 15.02 9.21
C LEU A 13 -1.39 15.01 8.42
N ALA A 14 -0.24 14.89 9.11
CA ALA A 14 1.05 14.76 8.44
C ALA A 14 1.16 13.46 7.65
N VAL A 15 0.70 12.34 8.20
CA VAL A 15 0.63 11.06 7.49
C VAL A 15 -0.30 11.16 6.27
N MET A 16 -1.49 11.75 6.41
CA MET A 16 -2.40 11.98 5.29
C MET A 16 -1.75 12.84 4.18
N LEU A 17 -1.02 13.88 4.56
CA LEU A 17 -0.32 14.74 3.60
C LEU A 17 0.75 13.95 2.83
N VAL A 18 1.57 13.15 3.52
CA VAL A 18 2.62 12.34 2.89
C VAL A 18 2.02 11.29 1.95
N LEU A 19 1.00 10.55 2.40
CA LEU A 19 0.30 9.56 1.57
C LEU A 19 -0.39 10.22 0.37
N GLY A 20 -1.03 11.38 0.58
CA GLY A 20 -1.66 12.14 -0.49
C GLY A 20 -0.65 12.60 -1.53
N ILE A 21 0.51 13.14 -1.15
CA ILE A 21 1.58 13.53 -2.08
C ILE A 21 2.11 12.32 -2.85
N GLY A 22 2.39 11.20 -2.16
CA GLY A 22 2.83 9.96 -2.80
C GLY A 22 1.85 9.48 -3.86
N GLY A 23 0.56 9.44 -3.53
CA GLY A 23 -0.49 9.04 -4.47
C GLY A 23 -0.67 10.02 -5.64
N VAL A 24 -0.47 11.34 -5.44
CA VAL A 24 -0.46 12.33 -6.52
C VAL A 24 0.68 12.07 -7.50
N ILE A 25 1.89 11.79 -6.99
CA ILE A 25 3.05 11.49 -7.84
C ILE A 25 2.78 10.23 -8.67
N THR A 26 2.26 9.16 -8.05
CA THR A 26 1.90 7.92 -8.74
C THR A 26 0.81 8.17 -9.78
N GLY A 27 -0.27 8.87 -9.43
CA GLY A 27 -1.36 9.18 -10.36
C GLY A 27 -0.94 10.03 -11.55
N ILE A 28 0.01 10.97 -11.37
CA ILE A 28 0.58 11.76 -12.47
C ILE A 28 1.42 10.86 -13.39
N LYS A 29 2.28 9.99 -12.82
CA LYS A 29 3.09 9.04 -13.60
C LYS A 29 2.21 8.10 -14.41
N ASP A 30 1.21 7.50 -13.79
CA ASP A 30 0.28 6.58 -14.45
C ASP A 30 -0.51 7.28 -15.57
N LYS A 31 -0.97 8.50 -15.33
CA LYS A 31 -1.66 9.29 -16.36
C LYS A 31 -0.74 9.66 -17.52
N ALA A 32 0.52 9.99 -17.23
CA ALA A 32 1.52 10.29 -18.26
C ALA A 32 1.87 9.04 -19.07
N GLU A 33 1.94 7.87 -18.43
CA GLU A 33 2.19 6.60 -19.11
C GLU A 33 1.02 6.23 -20.02
N LEU A 34 -0.21 6.32 -19.50
CA LEU A 34 -1.44 6.07 -20.28
C LEU A 34 -1.56 7.01 -21.49
N ALA A 35 -1.08 8.24 -21.38
CA ALA A 35 -1.08 9.21 -22.49
C ALA A 35 -0.12 8.86 -23.63
N LYS A 36 0.84 7.96 -23.44
CA LYS A 36 1.72 7.44 -24.50
C LYS A 36 0.99 6.48 -25.43
N GLY A 37 -0.17 5.98 -25.03
CA GLY A 37 -0.96 4.97 -25.72
C GLY A 37 -0.99 3.67 -24.93
N VAL A 38 -1.88 2.79 -25.34
CA VAL A 38 -2.05 1.44 -24.79
C VAL A 38 -1.74 0.47 -25.91
N ASP A 39 -0.74 -0.38 -25.69
CA ASP A 39 -0.36 -1.39 -26.68
C ASP A 39 -1.10 -2.70 -26.41
N ASP A 40 -1.38 -3.45 -27.48
CA ASP A 40 -1.95 -4.79 -27.37
C ASP A 40 -0.85 -5.77 -26.93
N PHE A 41 -1.00 -6.33 -25.72
CA PHE A 41 -0.01 -7.24 -25.16
C PHE A 41 0.17 -8.51 -25.98
N ASN A 42 -0.81 -8.89 -26.80
CA ASN A 42 -0.73 -10.06 -27.67
C ASN A 42 0.35 -9.92 -28.76
N TYR A 43 0.69 -8.69 -29.14
CA TYR A 43 1.67 -8.41 -30.21
C TYR A 43 3.02 -7.88 -29.68
N LEU A 44 3.19 -7.75 -28.37
CA LEU A 44 4.41 -7.26 -27.79
C LEU A 44 5.51 -8.35 -27.71
N ALA A 45 6.72 -8.00 -28.09
CA ALA A 45 7.89 -8.80 -27.76
C ALA A 45 8.25 -8.64 -26.27
N ASN A 46 8.91 -9.64 -25.67
CA ASN A 46 9.31 -9.57 -24.25
C ASN A 46 10.12 -8.32 -23.89
N SER A 47 10.93 -7.79 -24.82
CA SER A 47 11.73 -6.59 -24.64
C SER A 47 10.91 -5.29 -24.62
N GLU A 48 9.66 -5.35 -25.03
CA GLU A 48 8.74 -4.20 -25.07
C GLU A 48 7.90 -4.07 -23.83
N PHE A 49 7.88 -5.12 -22.97
CA PHE A 49 7.32 -5.03 -21.64
C PHE A 49 8.28 -4.29 -20.72
N TYR A 50 7.74 -3.38 -19.93
CA TYR A 50 8.47 -2.69 -18.85
C TYR A 50 7.52 -2.32 -17.72
N GLU A 51 8.07 -2.16 -16.53
CA GLU A 51 7.31 -1.81 -15.34
C GLU A 51 6.56 -0.47 -15.49
N GLY A 52 5.28 -0.50 -15.22
CA GLY A 52 4.40 0.68 -15.29
C GLY A 52 3.71 0.87 -16.62
N LYS A 53 4.06 0.12 -17.67
CA LYS A 53 3.40 0.17 -18.97
C LYS A 53 1.93 -0.26 -18.86
N PHE A 54 1.05 0.46 -19.55
CA PHE A 54 -0.35 0.04 -19.73
C PHE A 54 -0.50 -0.75 -21.02
N VAL A 55 -1.22 -1.86 -20.90
CA VAL A 55 -1.48 -2.77 -22.01
C VAL A 55 -2.95 -3.19 -22.00
N GLU A 56 -3.47 -3.53 -23.17
CA GLU A 56 -4.81 -4.07 -23.35
C GLU A 56 -4.73 -5.21 -24.38
N GLY A 57 -5.57 -6.22 -24.26
CA GLY A 57 -5.63 -7.29 -25.23
C GLY A 57 -6.69 -8.30 -24.89
N ASN A 58 -7.03 -9.17 -25.84
CA ASN A 58 -7.96 -10.25 -25.60
C ASN A 58 -7.24 -11.45 -25.00
N VAL A 59 -7.83 -12.00 -23.95
CA VAL A 59 -7.47 -13.30 -23.39
C VAL A 59 -8.33 -14.33 -24.09
N PHE A 60 -7.72 -15.24 -24.85
CA PHE A 60 -8.39 -16.24 -25.68
C PHE A 60 -8.02 -17.66 -25.29
N GLU A 61 -7.06 -17.84 -24.39
CA GLU A 61 -6.61 -19.14 -23.86
C GLU A 61 -6.03 -18.95 -22.47
N ILE A 62 -6.27 -19.91 -21.56
CA ILE A 62 -5.72 -19.92 -20.20
C ILE A 62 -5.18 -21.30 -19.89
N TYR A 63 -3.89 -21.38 -19.58
CA TYR A 63 -3.21 -22.65 -19.27
C TYR A 63 -3.46 -23.13 -17.85
N GLY A 64 -3.80 -22.27 -16.92
CA GLY A 64 -4.16 -22.63 -15.56
C GLY A 64 -4.12 -21.46 -14.57
N GLU A 65 -4.71 -21.70 -13.42
CA GLU A 65 -4.60 -20.87 -12.24
C GLU A 65 -3.49 -21.39 -11.35
N PHE A 66 -2.51 -20.55 -11.00
CA PHE A 66 -1.37 -20.98 -10.20
C PHE A 66 -1.34 -20.38 -8.79
N ALA A 67 -2.12 -19.32 -8.53
CA ALA A 67 -2.24 -18.70 -7.22
C ALA A 67 -3.51 -17.86 -7.09
N TYR A 68 -3.85 -17.48 -5.86
CA TYR A 68 -4.86 -16.49 -5.56
C TYR A 68 -4.46 -15.66 -4.34
N THR A 69 -4.96 -14.44 -4.26
CA THR A 69 -4.80 -13.58 -3.07
C THR A 69 -6.07 -13.61 -2.24
N GLU A 70 -5.90 -13.85 -0.95
CA GLU A 70 -6.98 -13.86 0.02
C GLU A 70 -6.80 -12.72 1.03
N SER A 71 -7.85 -11.93 1.25
CA SER A 71 -7.89 -10.97 2.33
C SER A 71 -8.72 -11.53 3.49
N TYR A 72 -8.25 -11.37 4.70
CA TYR A 72 -8.95 -11.78 5.91
C TYR A 72 -8.73 -10.77 7.04
N SER A 73 -9.63 -10.74 8.00
CA SER A 73 -9.41 -10.07 9.28
C SER A 73 -8.98 -11.10 10.32
N GLU A 74 -7.98 -10.77 11.12
CA GLU A 74 -7.50 -11.64 12.18
C GLU A 74 -7.80 -11.01 13.54
N THR A 75 -8.40 -11.80 14.44
CA THR A 75 -8.63 -11.41 15.82
C THR A 75 -8.18 -12.56 16.72
N LEU A 76 -7.20 -12.29 17.58
CA LEU A 76 -6.63 -13.29 18.52
C LEU A 76 -6.12 -14.57 17.83
N GLY A 77 -5.52 -14.45 16.65
CA GLY A 77 -5.00 -15.59 15.88
C GLY A 77 -6.05 -16.38 15.09
N VAL A 78 -7.31 -15.92 15.09
CA VAL A 78 -8.40 -16.54 14.31
C VAL A 78 -8.70 -15.68 13.08
N LYS A 79 -8.63 -16.30 11.89
CA LYS A 79 -9.01 -15.66 10.64
C LYS A 79 -10.53 -15.55 10.51
N HIS A 80 -11.01 -14.38 10.16
CA HIS A 80 -12.43 -14.09 9.94
C HIS A 80 -12.62 -13.39 8.61
N ASN A 81 -13.79 -13.59 7.99
CA ASN A 81 -14.20 -12.91 6.75
C ASN A 81 -13.19 -13.05 5.62
N SER A 82 -12.65 -14.27 5.45
CA SER A 82 -11.80 -14.58 4.33
C SER A 82 -12.52 -14.33 3.00
N LYS A 83 -11.88 -13.62 2.10
CA LYS A 83 -12.38 -13.33 0.76
C LYS A 83 -11.23 -13.33 -0.23
N VAL A 84 -11.35 -14.13 -1.29
CA VAL A 84 -10.43 -14.06 -2.42
C VAL A 84 -10.63 -12.71 -3.13
N THR A 85 -9.54 -12.02 -3.39
CA THR A 85 -9.52 -10.67 -3.96
C THR A 85 -8.92 -10.61 -5.35
N SER A 86 -8.08 -11.59 -5.71
CA SER A 86 -7.53 -11.73 -7.06
C SER A 86 -7.12 -13.18 -7.32
N HIS A 87 -7.10 -13.54 -8.59
CA HIS A 87 -6.64 -14.83 -9.11
C HIS A 87 -5.50 -14.61 -10.09
N TYR A 88 -4.56 -15.52 -10.12
CA TYR A 88 -3.38 -15.45 -10.97
C TYR A 88 -3.41 -16.59 -12.00
N TYR A 89 -3.45 -16.22 -13.27
CA TYR A 89 -3.53 -17.15 -14.39
C TYR A 89 -2.30 -17.05 -15.27
N LEU A 90 -2.02 -18.11 -16.02
CA LEU A 90 -0.98 -18.14 -17.03
C LEU A 90 -1.64 -18.15 -18.42
N ILE A 91 -1.32 -17.18 -19.26
CA ILE A 91 -1.87 -17.02 -20.61
C ILE A 91 -0.79 -16.99 -21.68
N PRO A 92 -1.06 -17.41 -22.93
CA PRO A 92 -0.12 -17.29 -24.04
C PRO A 92 -0.08 -15.85 -24.58
N ILE A 93 1.07 -15.46 -25.14
CA ILE A 93 1.25 -14.24 -25.92
C ILE A 93 1.29 -14.63 -27.40
N THR A 94 0.30 -14.21 -28.19
CA THR A 94 0.15 -14.59 -29.62
C THR A 94 1.29 -14.10 -30.51
N GLY A 95 1.83 -12.93 -30.27
CA GLY A 95 2.99 -12.42 -31.02
C GLY A 95 4.22 -13.32 -30.96
N SER A 96 4.27 -14.22 -29.99
CA SER A 96 5.33 -15.23 -29.88
C SER A 96 5.19 -16.39 -30.88
N PHE A 97 4.02 -16.60 -31.46
CA PHE A 97 3.82 -17.68 -32.46
C PHE A 97 4.64 -17.46 -33.72
N GLU A 98 4.83 -16.20 -34.16
CA GLU A 98 5.69 -15.88 -35.29
C GLU A 98 7.18 -16.19 -35.02
N ALA A 99 7.59 -16.15 -33.76
CA ALA A 99 8.96 -16.39 -33.32
C ALA A 99 9.32 -17.87 -33.08
N SER A 100 8.46 -18.81 -33.41
CA SER A 100 8.62 -20.26 -33.21
C SER A 100 8.76 -20.72 -31.74
N THR A 101 8.53 -19.84 -30.79
CA THR A 101 8.62 -20.13 -29.35
C THR A 101 7.41 -19.57 -28.64
N LEU A 102 6.57 -20.44 -28.12
CA LEU A 102 5.44 -20.04 -27.24
C LEU A 102 6.01 -19.23 -26.06
N LYS A 103 5.41 -18.09 -25.81
CA LYS A 103 5.67 -17.27 -24.62
C LYS A 103 4.41 -17.18 -23.79
N LEU A 104 4.59 -17.31 -22.49
CA LEU A 104 3.52 -17.25 -21.51
C LEU A 104 3.72 -16.03 -20.62
N ILE A 105 2.65 -15.36 -20.26
CA ILE A 105 2.69 -14.25 -19.32
C ILE A 105 1.72 -14.50 -18.17
N PRO A 106 2.15 -14.32 -16.91
CA PRO A 106 1.25 -14.30 -15.77
C PRO A 106 0.32 -13.09 -15.84
N VAL A 107 -0.94 -13.28 -15.44
CA VAL A 107 -1.92 -12.20 -15.30
C VAL A 107 -2.60 -12.29 -13.94
N GLU A 108 -2.82 -11.14 -13.30
CA GLU A 108 -3.61 -11.02 -12.09
C GLU A 108 -4.97 -10.43 -12.42
N ILE A 109 -6.04 -11.18 -12.19
CA ILE A 109 -7.43 -10.78 -12.47
C ILE A 109 -8.13 -10.50 -11.15
N ARG A 110 -8.80 -9.35 -11.07
CA ARG A 110 -9.41 -8.82 -9.84
C ARG A 110 -10.90 -8.59 -9.92
N THR A 111 -11.44 -8.35 -11.11
CA THR A 111 -12.88 -8.12 -11.25
C THR A 111 -13.63 -9.44 -11.31
N THR A 112 -14.74 -9.53 -10.59
CA THR A 112 -15.58 -10.74 -10.56
C THR A 112 -16.01 -11.17 -11.95
N ALA A 113 -16.31 -10.22 -12.86
CA ALA A 113 -16.72 -10.54 -14.22
C ALA A 113 -15.61 -11.25 -14.99
N ASN A 114 -14.37 -10.72 -14.93
CA ASN A 114 -13.24 -11.32 -15.63
C ASN A 114 -12.76 -12.62 -14.96
N ILE A 115 -12.88 -12.74 -13.62
CA ILE A 115 -12.62 -14.01 -12.92
C ILE A 115 -13.56 -15.09 -13.44
N THR A 116 -14.88 -14.81 -13.53
CA THR A 116 -15.85 -15.78 -14.07
C THR A 116 -15.55 -16.15 -15.53
N ASN A 117 -15.21 -15.18 -16.37
CA ASN A 117 -14.84 -15.44 -17.76
C ASN A 117 -13.55 -16.26 -17.85
N ALA A 118 -12.55 -15.96 -17.00
CA ALA A 118 -11.29 -16.70 -16.94
C ALA A 118 -11.48 -18.17 -16.52
N GLU A 119 -12.32 -18.41 -15.51
CA GLU A 119 -12.65 -19.78 -15.08
C GLU A 119 -13.33 -20.57 -16.20
N LEU A 120 -14.30 -19.97 -16.90
CA LEU A 120 -14.99 -20.59 -18.03
C LEU A 120 -14.04 -20.84 -19.20
N LEU A 121 -13.23 -19.85 -19.55
CA LEU A 121 -12.25 -19.96 -20.64
C LEU A 121 -11.19 -21.02 -20.32
N MET A 122 -10.71 -21.08 -19.08
CA MET A 122 -9.76 -22.10 -18.63
C MET A 122 -10.35 -23.51 -18.79
N GLN A 123 -11.60 -23.71 -18.38
CA GLN A 123 -12.29 -24.99 -18.58
C GLN A 123 -12.42 -25.34 -20.06
N GLN A 124 -12.80 -24.39 -20.91
CA GLN A 124 -12.90 -24.59 -22.35
C GLN A 124 -11.54 -24.92 -22.98
N THR A 125 -10.47 -24.26 -22.52
CA THR A 125 -9.10 -24.55 -22.96
C THR A 125 -8.71 -26.01 -22.64
N PHE A 126 -8.98 -26.47 -21.41
CA PHE A 126 -8.71 -27.86 -21.01
C PHE A 126 -9.55 -28.87 -21.79
N ASP A 127 -10.86 -28.62 -21.94
CA ASP A 127 -11.75 -29.52 -22.68
C ASP A 127 -11.31 -29.65 -24.15
N PHE A 128 -10.82 -28.57 -24.75
CA PHE A 128 -10.28 -28.58 -26.11
C PHE A 128 -8.93 -29.32 -26.18
N GLN A 129 -8.00 -29.07 -25.26
CA GLN A 129 -6.67 -29.67 -25.27
C GLN A 129 -6.71 -31.17 -24.93
N ASP A 130 -7.49 -31.57 -23.95
CA ASP A 130 -7.52 -32.94 -23.45
C ASP A 130 -8.45 -33.86 -24.25
N TYR A 131 -9.58 -33.30 -24.72
CA TYR A 131 -10.65 -34.11 -25.34
C TYR A 131 -10.95 -33.70 -26.78
N GLY A 132 -10.34 -32.65 -27.31
CA GLY A 132 -10.63 -32.11 -28.63
C GLY A 132 -12.05 -31.50 -28.75
N THR A 133 -12.66 -31.14 -27.60
CA THR A 133 -14.02 -30.60 -27.56
C THR A 133 -13.98 -29.10 -27.83
N GLU A 134 -14.39 -28.69 -29.02
CA GLU A 134 -14.47 -27.27 -29.36
C GLU A 134 -15.80 -26.70 -28.84
N PRO A 135 -15.79 -25.59 -28.08
CA PRO A 135 -17.00 -24.95 -27.59
C PRO A 135 -17.72 -24.21 -28.72
N ASP A 136 -19.05 -24.10 -28.65
CA ASP A 136 -19.85 -23.31 -29.60
C ASP A 136 -19.41 -21.84 -29.62
N VAL A 137 -19.03 -21.30 -28.46
CA VAL A 137 -18.53 -19.92 -28.29
C VAL A 137 -17.45 -19.92 -27.23
N TRP A 138 -16.30 -19.35 -27.54
CA TRP A 138 -15.23 -19.13 -26.59
C TRP A 138 -15.55 -17.96 -25.64
N ASN A 139 -15.27 -18.13 -24.35
CA ASN A 139 -15.47 -17.10 -23.33
C ASN A 139 -14.27 -16.13 -23.26
N GLU A 140 -13.87 -15.62 -24.43
CA GLU A 140 -12.82 -14.62 -24.53
C GLU A 140 -13.24 -13.31 -23.83
N PHE A 141 -12.28 -12.60 -23.27
CA PHE A 141 -12.52 -11.30 -22.66
C PHE A 141 -11.35 -10.36 -22.86
N THR A 142 -11.62 -9.07 -22.83
CA THR A 142 -10.59 -8.04 -22.91
C THR A 142 -10.03 -7.77 -21.52
N LEU A 143 -8.71 -7.84 -21.38
CA LEU A 143 -7.97 -7.48 -20.19
C LEU A 143 -7.24 -6.16 -20.44
N PHE A 144 -7.59 -5.13 -19.66
CA PHE A 144 -6.82 -3.92 -19.54
C PHE A 144 -5.98 -4.01 -18.27
N GLY A 145 -4.68 -3.79 -18.36
CA GLY A 145 -3.80 -4.01 -17.24
C GLY A 145 -2.57 -3.11 -17.21
N LYS A 146 -1.89 -3.16 -16.08
CA LYS A 146 -0.61 -2.50 -15.85
C LYS A 146 0.47 -3.54 -15.64
N VAL A 147 1.58 -3.39 -16.33
CA VAL A 147 2.74 -4.28 -16.26
C VAL A 147 3.54 -4.02 -14.99
N SER A 148 3.89 -5.08 -14.27
CA SER A 148 4.82 -5.08 -13.15
C SER A 148 5.90 -6.15 -13.38
N VAL A 149 7.00 -6.07 -12.66
CA VAL A 149 7.99 -7.14 -12.64
C VAL A 149 7.37 -8.35 -11.93
N LEU A 150 7.55 -9.53 -12.50
CA LEU A 150 7.22 -10.79 -11.84
C LEU A 150 8.30 -11.09 -10.80
N ASP A 151 7.99 -10.94 -9.53
CA ASP A 151 8.95 -11.11 -8.44
C ASP A 151 8.34 -11.77 -7.20
N GLY A 152 9.23 -12.06 -6.24
CA GLY A 152 8.88 -12.49 -4.90
C GLY A 152 8.02 -13.75 -4.86
N GLU A 153 6.99 -13.69 -4.04
CA GLU A 153 6.10 -14.81 -3.71
C GLU A 153 5.31 -15.31 -4.92
N VAL A 154 4.89 -14.40 -5.79
CA VAL A 154 4.11 -14.73 -7.01
C VAL A 154 4.98 -15.54 -7.99
N GLU A 155 6.24 -15.14 -8.17
CA GLU A 155 7.20 -15.88 -8.98
C GLU A 155 7.44 -17.29 -8.41
N GLU A 156 7.58 -17.41 -7.09
CA GLU A 156 7.78 -18.72 -6.42
C GLU A 156 6.57 -19.63 -6.60
N TYR A 157 5.35 -19.12 -6.44
CA TYR A 157 4.13 -19.91 -6.67
C TYR A 157 4.01 -20.37 -8.11
N LEU A 158 4.28 -19.51 -9.09
CA LEU A 158 4.24 -19.86 -10.50
C LEU A 158 5.21 -21.02 -10.82
N TYR A 159 6.47 -20.90 -10.40
CA TYR A 159 7.45 -21.95 -10.69
C TYR A 159 7.19 -23.21 -9.88
N SER A 160 6.67 -23.13 -8.67
CA SER A 160 6.22 -24.28 -7.89
C SER A 160 5.09 -25.02 -8.59
N TRP A 161 4.11 -24.31 -9.10
CA TRP A 161 3.00 -24.86 -9.86
C TRP A 161 3.49 -25.56 -11.13
N LEU A 162 4.32 -24.90 -11.93
CA LEU A 162 4.89 -25.45 -13.16
C LEU A 162 5.73 -26.73 -12.94
N THR A 163 6.40 -26.83 -11.79
CA THR A 163 7.27 -28.00 -11.49
C THR A 163 6.53 -29.13 -10.76
N ASN A 164 5.43 -28.84 -10.06
CA ASN A 164 4.65 -29.84 -9.31
C ASN A 164 3.63 -30.58 -10.17
N ASP A 165 3.24 -30.03 -11.31
CA ASP A 165 2.19 -30.59 -12.18
C ASP A 165 2.70 -31.76 -13.07
N GLY A 166 3.75 -32.43 -12.62
CA GLY A 166 4.27 -33.68 -13.28
C GLY A 166 5.13 -33.44 -14.51
N ALA A 167 5.38 -32.18 -14.85
CA ALA A 167 6.34 -31.84 -15.89
C ALA A 167 7.77 -32.04 -15.35
N ASP A 168 8.54 -32.94 -15.97
CA ASP A 168 9.97 -33.20 -15.68
C ASP A 168 10.83 -31.94 -15.99
N GLY A 169 10.57 -30.84 -15.31
CA GLY A 169 11.23 -29.55 -15.55
C GLY A 169 11.79 -28.91 -14.28
N THR A 170 12.96 -28.31 -14.42
CA THR A 170 13.49 -27.39 -13.41
C THR A 170 13.02 -25.95 -13.72
N LYS A 171 13.01 -25.06 -12.71
CA LYS A 171 12.75 -23.62 -12.90
C LYS A 171 13.47 -23.05 -14.15
N GLU A 172 14.68 -23.50 -14.41
CA GLU A 172 15.52 -23.04 -15.54
C GLU A 172 14.89 -23.36 -16.90
N ASN A 173 14.20 -24.50 -17.03
CA ASN A 173 13.55 -24.91 -18.29
C ASN A 173 12.40 -23.96 -18.66
N TYR A 174 11.72 -23.38 -17.67
CA TYR A 174 10.57 -22.51 -17.88
C TYR A 174 10.93 -21.01 -18.02
N LYS A 175 12.12 -20.59 -17.55
CA LYS A 175 12.55 -19.17 -17.64
C LYS A 175 12.52 -18.60 -19.06
N ASN A 176 12.76 -19.40 -20.05
CA ASN A 176 12.72 -18.97 -21.45
C ASN A 176 11.30 -18.91 -22.02
N LEU A 177 10.35 -19.60 -21.38
CA LEU A 177 8.94 -19.60 -21.78
C LEU A 177 8.15 -18.48 -21.11
N ILE A 178 8.48 -18.17 -19.86
CA ILE A 178 7.75 -17.20 -19.05
C ILE A 178 8.29 -15.80 -19.27
N CYS A 179 7.39 -14.84 -19.49
CA CYS A 179 7.69 -13.43 -19.49
C CYS A 179 8.08 -13.00 -18.07
N PRO A 180 9.18 -12.24 -17.86
CA PRO A 180 9.61 -11.78 -16.53
C PRO A 180 8.73 -10.68 -15.95
N TYR A 181 7.56 -10.46 -16.54
CA TYR A 181 6.58 -9.47 -16.13
C TYR A 181 5.23 -10.14 -15.88
N ILE A 182 4.39 -9.48 -15.11
CA ILE A 182 3.00 -9.82 -14.85
C ILE A 182 2.11 -8.67 -15.27
N ILE A 183 0.95 -8.96 -15.86
CA ILE A 183 -0.08 -7.97 -16.14
C ILE A 183 -1.10 -8.02 -15.01
N THR A 184 -1.20 -6.95 -14.24
CA THR A 184 -2.23 -6.79 -13.21
C THR A 184 -3.43 -6.07 -13.80
N GLU A 185 -4.62 -6.67 -13.71
CA GLU A 185 -5.87 -6.02 -14.15
C GLU A 185 -6.03 -4.66 -13.50
N TYR A 186 -6.33 -3.67 -14.32
CA TYR A 186 -6.43 -2.28 -13.92
C TYR A 186 -7.65 -1.62 -14.58
N ALA A 187 -8.37 -0.76 -13.87
CA ALA A 187 -9.45 0.00 -14.50
C ALA A 187 -8.87 1.18 -15.28
N ALA A 188 -9.31 1.38 -16.53
CA ALA A 188 -8.79 2.45 -17.39
C ALA A 188 -8.93 3.86 -16.78
N ASP A 189 -9.92 4.06 -15.92
CA ASP A 189 -10.14 5.32 -15.18
C ASP A 189 -9.41 5.41 -13.83
N ALA A 190 -8.76 4.34 -13.39
CA ALA A 190 -8.09 4.28 -12.09
C ALA A 190 -6.99 5.33 -11.92
N PRO A 191 -6.14 5.68 -12.92
CA PRO A 191 -5.16 6.74 -12.78
C PRO A 191 -5.78 8.09 -12.44
N ALA A 192 -6.92 8.43 -13.07
CA ALA A 192 -7.64 9.67 -12.79
C ALA A 192 -8.29 9.64 -11.40
N LYS A 193 -8.89 8.53 -11.01
CA LYS A 193 -9.48 8.33 -9.68
C LYS A 193 -8.43 8.42 -8.58
N THR A 194 -7.29 7.75 -8.75
CA THR A 194 -6.16 7.78 -7.81
C THR A 194 -5.64 9.19 -7.65
N LEU A 195 -5.44 9.93 -8.74
CA LEU A 195 -4.98 11.31 -8.71
C LEU A 195 -5.94 12.22 -7.94
N ASN A 196 -7.24 12.15 -8.26
CA ASN A 196 -8.27 12.99 -7.61
C ASN A 196 -8.40 12.68 -6.12
N PHE A 197 -8.43 11.39 -5.76
CA PHE A 197 -8.50 10.96 -4.37
C PHE A 197 -7.27 11.40 -3.57
N SER A 198 -6.08 11.20 -4.11
CA SER A 198 -4.82 11.55 -3.47
C SER A 198 -4.68 13.07 -3.31
N LEU A 199 -5.09 13.84 -4.31
CA LEU A 199 -5.14 15.31 -4.23
C LEU A 199 -6.07 15.78 -3.10
N THR A 200 -7.23 15.15 -2.98
CA THR A 200 -8.19 15.46 -1.90
C THR A 200 -7.59 15.19 -0.52
N ILE A 201 -6.94 14.03 -0.34
CA ILE A 201 -6.27 13.67 0.92
C ILE A 201 -5.13 14.65 1.23
N ALA A 202 -4.30 14.99 0.24
CA ALA A 202 -3.21 15.94 0.41
C ALA A 202 -3.72 17.34 0.83
N LEU A 203 -4.81 17.83 0.22
CA LEU A 203 -5.43 19.10 0.57
C LEU A 203 -5.99 19.10 1.99
N ILE A 204 -6.68 18.03 2.40
CA ILE A 204 -7.19 17.89 3.78
C ILE A 204 -6.02 17.92 4.77
N GLY A 205 -4.95 17.16 4.49
CA GLY A 205 -3.74 17.14 5.32
C GLY A 205 -3.10 18.52 5.44
N ALA A 206 -2.90 19.21 4.33
CA ALA A 206 -2.28 20.55 4.28
C ALA A 206 -3.12 21.61 5.01
N LEU A 207 -4.42 21.67 4.73
CA LEU A 207 -5.33 22.63 5.38
C LEU A 207 -5.44 22.38 6.89
N GLY A 208 -5.56 21.10 7.28
CA GLY A 208 -5.61 20.73 8.70
C GLY A 208 -4.35 21.12 9.45
N LEU A 209 -3.16 20.87 8.90
CA LEU A 209 -1.89 21.30 9.48
C LEU A 209 -1.79 22.81 9.53
N GLY A 210 -2.22 23.52 8.48
CA GLY A 210 -2.27 25.00 8.44
C GLY A 210 -3.10 25.58 9.58
N VAL A 211 -4.28 25.01 9.85
CA VAL A 211 -5.14 25.41 10.97
C VAL A 211 -4.45 25.19 12.31
N ILE A 212 -3.80 24.05 12.51
CA ILE A 212 -3.07 23.74 13.76
C ILE A 212 -1.93 24.74 13.98
N VAL A 213 -1.14 25.00 12.94
CA VAL A 213 -0.05 25.99 13.00
C VAL A 213 -0.60 27.36 13.34
N PHE A 214 -1.69 27.77 12.70
CA PHE A 214 -2.35 29.06 12.97
C PHE A 214 -2.80 29.17 14.43
N ILE A 215 -3.47 28.15 14.97
CA ILE A 215 -3.89 28.12 16.38
C ILE A 215 -2.67 28.23 17.30
N PHE A 216 -1.59 27.50 17.01
CA PHE A 216 -0.37 27.52 17.81
C PHE A 216 0.32 28.89 17.82
N VAL A 217 0.44 29.53 16.65
CA VAL A 217 1.03 30.89 16.54
C VAL A 217 0.17 31.91 17.26
N ARG A 218 -1.16 31.83 17.10
CA ARG A 218 -2.08 32.75 17.79
C ARG A 218 -2.05 32.55 19.31
N SER A 219 -1.95 31.32 19.79
CA SER A 219 -1.83 31.01 21.22
C SER A 219 -0.56 31.60 21.84
N ARG A 220 0.57 31.56 21.11
CA ARG A 220 1.83 32.14 21.58
C ARG A 220 1.79 33.69 21.67
N ARG A 221 1.06 34.35 20.74
CA ARG A 221 0.93 35.82 20.75
C ARG A 221 0.09 36.32 21.91
N ASN A 222 -0.79 35.50 22.48
CA ASN A 222 -1.70 35.87 23.56
C ASN A 222 -1.16 35.51 24.96
N ILE A 223 0.11 35.11 25.11
CA ILE A 223 0.74 35.00 26.42
C ILE A 223 1.00 36.44 26.88
N PRO A 224 0.26 36.97 27.87
CA PRO A 224 0.58 38.27 28.42
C PRO A 224 2.00 38.19 28.96
N SER A 225 2.84 39.16 28.59
CA SER A 225 4.13 39.35 29.24
C SER A 225 3.86 39.42 30.75
N GLN A 226 4.19 38.38 31.47
CA GLN A 226 4.23 38.48 32.93
C GLN A 226 5.27 39.54 33.20
N THR A 227 4.77 40.76 33.54
CA THR A 227 5.59 41.76 34.20
C THR A 227 6.17 41.04 35.41
N VAL A 228 7.48 40.80 35.39
CA VAL A 228 8.21 40.42 36.56
C VAL A 228 8.01 41.57 37.54
N GLN A 229 7.12 41.38 38.52
CA GLN A 229 7.08 42.27 39.65
C GLN A 229 8.45 42.07 40.36
N GLU A 230 9.32 42.99 40.06
CA GLU A 230 10.53 43.18 40.83
C GLU A 230 10.11 43.42 42.26
N ASN A 231 10.23 42.42 43.12
CA ASN A 231 10.05 42.59 44.55
C ASN A 231 11.12 43.55 45.01
N VAL A 232 10.77 44.84 45.06
CA VAL A 232 11.58 45.83 45.74
C VAL A 232 11.57 45.48 47.21
N TYR A 233 12.67 44.85 47.66
CA TYR A 233 12.94 44.67 49.06
C TYR A 233 13.05 46.04 49.71
N GLN A 234 12.05 46.46 50.47
CA GLN A 234 12.17 47.57 51.38
C GLN A 234 13.01 47.10 52.58
N PRO A 235 14.09 47.84 52.92
CA PRO A 235 14.85 47.53 54.11
C PRO A 235 13.98 47.75 55.34
N VAL A 236 13.77 46.65 56.07
CA VAL A 236 13.13 46.70 57.40
C VAL A 236 14.10 47.39 58.34
N ASN A 237 13.75 48.62 58.76
CA ASN A 237 14.44 49.30 59.86
C ASN A 237 14.39 48.42 61.12
N SER A 238 15.55 48.03 61.60
CA SER A 238 15.69 47.38 62.90
C SER A 238 15.31 48.33 64.03
N PRO A 239 14.44 47.90 64.92
CA PRO A 239 14.39 48.53 66.24
C PRO A 239 15.40 47.83 67.19
N GLU A 240 16.00 48.63 67.92
CA GLU A 240 16.94 48.55 69.00
C GLU A 240 16.85 47.37 69.96
N ALA A 241 18.02 46.95 70.44
CA ALA A 241 18.22 45.93 71.40
C ALA A 241 17.50 46.19 72.75
N ASP A 242 16.86 45.20 73.27
CA ASP A 242 16.78 45.06 74.74
C ASP A 242 17.11 43.64 75.17
N LYS A 243 17.90 43.66 76.22
CA LYS A 243 18.51 42.50 76.92
C LYS A 243 17.42 41.84 77.74
N THR A 244 17.45 40.54 77.86
CA THR A 244 17.55 39.74 79.07
C THR A 244 17.05 38.32 78.90
N ASP A 245 17.88 37.48 79.24
CA ASP A 245 17.86 36.41 80.23
C ASP A 245 17.50 34.97 79.85
N THR A 246 18.53 34.24 79.94
CA THR A 246 18.73 32.86 80.49
C THR A 246 17.60 31.86 80.52
N SER A 247 18.07 30.70 80.18
CA SER A 247 17.83 29.37 80.78
C SER A 247 16.87 28.42 80.02
N GLY A 248 17.43 27.24 79.85
CA GLY A 248 16.66 26.02 79.82
C GLY A 248 16.97 25.02 78.71
N LEU A 249 18.00 24.30 78.89
CA LEU A 249 18.17 22.84 78.71
C LEU A 249 17.00 22.10 78.14
N GLY A 250 17.29 21.24 77.15
CA GLY A 250 16.44 20.13 76.77
C GLY A 250 17.04 19.28 75.67
N ILE A 251 17.85 18.37 76.04
CA ILE A 251 18.45 17.28 75.26
C ILE A 251 17.30 16.28 74.90
N GLY A 252 17.27 15.83 73.69
CA GLY A 252 16.43 14.72 73.31
C GLY A 252 16.96 14.04 72.04
N ILE A 253 17.83 13.09 72.26
CA ILE A 253 18.33 12.08 71.32
C ILE A 253 17.23 11.01 71.17
N GLY A 254 17.01 10.52 70.04
CA GLY A 254 16.14 9.37 69.78
C GLY A 254 16.34 8.87 68.36
N ASP A 255 17.23 7.94 68.24
CA ASP A 255 17.44 6.97 67.18
C ASP A 255 16.24 6.06 67.00
N ASP A 256 16.33 5.36 65.93
CA ASP A 256 15.84 4.01 65.58
C ASP A 256 14.82 3.98 64.42
N ASP A 257 15.33 3.52 63.33
CA ASP A 257 15.39 2.13 62.76
C ASP A 257 14.08 1.48 62.31
N LYS A 258 14.14 1.03 61.06
CA LYS A 258 13.51 -0.18 60.46
C LYS A 258 12.00 -0.20 60.14
N LYS A 259 11.66 -0.21 58.92
CA LYS A 259 11.39 -1.40 58.10
C LYS A 259 11.05 -1.02 56.66
#